data_e87ebb287f6b3d60794852153427397c
#
_entry.id   e87ebb287f6b3d60794852153427397c
#
_cell.length_a   1.000
_cell.length_b   1.000
_cell.length_c   1.000
_cell.angle_alpha   90.00
_cell.angle_beta   90.00
_cell.angle_gamma   90.00
#
_symmetry.space_group_name_H-M   'P 1'
#
loop_
_entity.id
_entity.type
_entity.pdbx_description
1 polymer ?
#
loop_
_entity_poly.entity_id
_entity_poly.type
_entity_poly.pdbx_seq_one_letter_code
_entity_poly.pdbx_strand_id
1 'polypeptide(L)'
;MILLSGNSCSRNLASISTQSGYTLKQALEKPAAFRSNLLAIDILGQLEAPGENAVFSPYSISTALAMAYLGSAGNTRREMAATLYFNPNQNKFLKNFGSWVAGISQASGDTLLKTANGMWVQQDYVFRQSYLDAIGKHFEANLSFADFRGGNIEPIRSEINKWVSSETRERINQLIQPNVLSVDTRLVLVNALYFQSNWSRPFNPEVSGLEYFHNHDGTRKQTYFMNQTGRFRHYSQPDFHALEMPYMGGAFSMIIILPTDGKNYEDFENAFSAGEFHKLLHGLQERRVRVALPRFSINMQTNLRRILAQLGMPEAFTDIADFSGMTGRKDLKIDHVVHQANIDVAEAGTEAAAATAVVITQKSLEVDSGHEPVFRADRPFLFALVENSSGTILFLGRQMQF
;
A
#
# COMPACT_ATOMS: atom_id res chain seq x y z
N MET A 1 9.04 38.98 41.48
CA MET A 1 9.48 39.13 40.08
C MET A 1 10.18 37.83 39.71
N ILE A 2 9.37 36.86 39.26
CA ILE A 2 9.86 35.52 38.87
C ILE A 2 9.71 35.43 37.34
N LEU A 3 10.86 35.41 36.68
CA LEU A 3 10.95 35.23 35.24
C LEU A 3 10.65 33.75 34.92
N LEU A 4 9.52 33.48 34.32
CA LEU A 4 9.25 32.20 33.69
C LEU A 4 9.94 32.15 32.31
N SER A 5 11.07 31.44 32.24
CA SER A 5 11.73 31.10 31.01
C SER A 5 10.88 30.06 30.27
N GLY A 6 10.21 30.47 29.22
CA GLY A 6 9.53 29.59 28.28
C GLY A 6 10.55 28.77 27.48
N ASN A 7 10.82 27.54 27.90
CA ASN A 7 11.49 26.55 27.06
C ASN A 7 10.50 26.07 25.99
N SER A 8 10.59 26.66 24.80
CA SER A 8 9.98 26.08 23.60
C SER A 8 10.70 24.76 23.32
N CYS A 9 10.05 23.65 23.67
CA CYS A 9 10.49 22.32 23.33
C CYS A 9 10.36 22.11 21.81
N SER A 10 11.35 22.59 21.05
CA SER A 10 11.54 22.15 19.67
C SER A 10 12.02 20.70 19.72
N ARG A 11 11.08 19.74 19.74
CA ARG A 11 11.43 18.33 19.51
C ARG A 11 12.15 18.26 18.16
N ASN A 12 13.42 17.89 18.21
CA ASN A 12 14.21 17.58 17.04
C ASN A 12 13.53 16.42 16.32
N LEU A 13 12.90 16.69 15.17
CA LEU A 13 12.28 15.68 14.29
C LEU A 13 13.30 14.63 13.77
N ALA A 14 14.58 14.81 14.09
CA ALA A 14 15.66 13.85 13.78
C ALA A 14 15.62 12.55 14.59
N SER A 15 14.72 12.41 15.59
CA SER A 15 14.73 11.28 16.54
C SER A 15 13.43 10.47 16.58
N ILE A 16 12.51 10.63 15.63
CA ILE A 16 11.42 9.66 15.47
C ILE A 16 12.06 8.41 14.87
N SER A 17 12.25 7.39 15.70
CA SER A 17 12.67 6.06 15.24
C SER A 17 11.50 5.45 14.48
N THR A 18 11.49 5.62 13.16
CA THR A 18 10.63 4.87 12.27
C THR A 18 11.14 3.45 12.16
N GLN A 19 10.28 2.48 11.96
CA GLN A 19 10.68 1.07 11.77
C GLN A 19 11.61 0.92 10.55
N SER A 20 11.49 1.83 9.58
CA SER A 20 12.37 1.87 8.40
C SER A 20 13.83 2.19 8.72
N GLY A 21 14.13 2.82 9.86
CA GLY A 21 15.49 3.20 10.28
C GLY A 21 16.12 4.32 9.43
N TYR A 22 15.38 5.00 8.56
CA TYR A 22 15.87 6.07 7.71
C TYR A 22 15.44 7.45 8.22
N THR A 23 16.38 8.39 8.26
CA THR A 23 16.07 9.81 8.41
C THR A 23 15.54 10.37 7.09
N LEU A 24 14.75 11.46 7.14
CA LEU A 24 14.30 12.13 5.91
C LEU A 24 15.46 12.48 4.98
N LYS A 25 16.59 12.96 5.53
CA LYS A 25 17.78 13.31 4.72
C LYS A 25 18.29 12.10 3.93
N GLN A 26 18.46 10.96 4.57
CA GLN A 26 18.90 9.71 3.91
C GLN A 26 17.88 9.21 2.90
N ALA A 27 16.59 9.32 3.22
CA ALA A 27 15.51 8.92 2.32
C ALA A 27 15.47 9.79 1.05
N LEU A 28 15.74 11.08 1.15
CA LEU A 28 15.74 12.00 0.00
C LEU A 28 16.86 11.73 -1.04
N GLU A 29 17.88 10.97 -0.66
CA GLU A 29 18.93 10.47 -1.57
C GLU A 29 18.46 9.26 -2.40
N LYS A 30 17.31 8.68 -2.06
CA LYS A 30 16.72 7.50 -2.72
C LYS A 30 15.62 7.90 -3.71
N PRO A 31 15.33 7.04 -4.71
CA PRO A 31 14.19 7.22 -5.62
C PRO A 31 12.84 7.32 -4.90
N ALA A 32 11.84 7.89 -5.56
CA ALA A 32 10.49 8.01 -5.00
C ALA A 32 9.87 6.65 -4.65
N ALA A 33 10.09 5.63 -5.46
CA ALA A 33 9.67 4.26 -5.21
C ALA A 33 10.21 3.73 -3.87
N PHE A 34 11.52 3.84 -3.64
CA PHE A 34 12.13 3.41 -2.39
C PHE A 34 11.54 4.16 -1.18
N ARG A 35 11.28 5.46 -1.32
CA ARG A 35 10.68 6.28 -0.26
C ARG A 35 9.24 5.86 0.06
N SER A 36 8.46 5.51 -0.95
CA SER A 36 7.13 4.91 -0.76
C SER A 36 7.22 3.55 -0.05
N ASN A 37 8.25 2.77 -0.35
CA ASN A 37 8.48 1.49 0.33
C ASN A 37 8.92 1.68 1.80
N LEU A 38 9.61 2.77 2.15
CA LEU A 38 9.85 3.14 3.56
C LEU A 38 8.53 3.36 4.30
N LEU A 39 7.64 4.16 3.72
CA LEU A 39 6.30 4.38 4.30
C LEU A 39 5.49 3.08 4.40
N ALA A 40 5.63 2.18 3.42
CA ALA A 40 4.97 0.87 3.46
C ALA A 40 5.37 0.07 4.70
N ILE A 41 6.66 -0.01 4.99
CA ILE A 41 7.18 -0.74 6.17
C ILE A 41 6.77 -0.04 7.48
N ASP A 42 6.81 1.30 7.51
CA ASP A 42 6.37 2.04 8.68
C ASP A 42 4.88 1.85 8.99
N ILE A 43 4.02 1.81 7.96
CA ILE A 43 2.59 1.52 8.13
C ILE A 43 2.39 0.08 8.58
N LEU A 44 3.08 -0.91 7.97
CA LEU A 44 2.98 -2.32 8.34
C LEU A 44 3.22 -2.52 9.85
N GLY A 45 4.27 -1.90 10.39
CA GLY A 45 4.60 -2.00 11.80
C GLY A 45 3.68 -1.24 12.76
N GLN A 46 2.74 -0.46 12.24
CA GLN A 46 1.71 0.23 13.03
C GLN A 46 0.32 -0.41 12.88
N LEU A 47 0.19 -1.44 12.04
CA LEU A 47 -1.08 -2.16 11.92
C LEU A 47 -1.37 -2.91 13.21
N GLU A 48 -2.58 -2.72 13.71
CA GLU A 48 -3.07 -3.47 14.87
C GLU A 48 -3.29 -4.95 14.53
N ALA A 49 -3.45 -5.77 15.58
CA ALA A 49 -3.73 -7.20 15.46
C ALA A 49 -2.69 -7.96 14.61
N PRO A 50 -1.47 -8.17 15.12
CA PRO A 50 -0.38 -8.82 14.38
C PRO A 50 -0.72 -10.23 13.89
N GLY A 51 -1.69 -10.92 14.52
CA GLY A 51 -2.19 -12.24 14.09
C GLY A 51 -3.28 -12.22 13.01
N GLU A 52 -3.69 -11.06 12.51
CA GLU A 52 -4.73 -10.94 11.49
C GLU A 52 -4.18 -10.69 10.09
N ASN A 53 -4.92 -11.16 9.10
CA ASN A 53 -4.64 -10.88 7.69
C ASN A 53 -4.74 -9.37 7.44
N ALA A 54 -3.83 -8.83 6.64
CA ALA A 54 -3.84 -7.42 6.29
C ALA A 54 -3.39 -7.20 4.84
N VAL A 55 -3.94 -6.16 4.21
CA VAL A 55 -3.49 -5.67 2.91
C VAL A 55 -3.74 -4.18 2.81
N PHE A 56 -2.78 -3.43 2.29
CA PHE A 56 -2.93 -2.01 1.99
C PHE A 56 -2.04 -1.60 0.81
N SER A 57 -2.31 -0.42 0.25
CA SER A 57 -1.55 0.12 -0.86
C SER A 57 -0.73 1.35 -0.46
N PRO A 58 0.57 1.22 -0.21
CA PRO A 58 1.42 2.36 0.12
C PRO A 58 1.53 3.36 -1.03
N TYR A 59 1.53 2.89 -2.28
CA TYR A 59 1.50 3.73 -3.47
C TYR A 59 0.26 4.64 -3.49
N SER A 60 -0.90 4.06 -3.31
CA SER A 60 -2.18 4.75 -3.34
C SER A 60 -2.32 5.72 -2.15
N ILE A 61 -1.92 5.30 -0.93
CA ILE A 61 -1.87 6.15 0.27
C ILE A 61 -0.95 7.37 0.04
N SER A 62 0.26 7.14 -0.51
CA SER A 62 1.20 8.21 -0.83
C SER A 62 0.59 9.20 -1.82
N THR A 63 -0.16 8.71 -2.82
CA THR A 63 -0.78 9.56 -3.85
C THR A 63 -1.90 10.44 -3.26
N ALA A 64 -2.76 9.88 -2.41
CA ALA A 64 -3.81 10.65 -1.75
C ALA A 64 -3.23 11.72 -0.80
N LEU A 65 -2.24 11.35 0.01
CA LEU A 65 -1.60 12.29 0.95
C LEU A 65 -0.75 13.35 0.25
N ALA A 66 -0.25 13.09 -0.96
CA ALA A 66 0.48 14.06 -1.75
C ALA A 66 -0.38 15.27 -2.13
N MET A 67 -1.68 15.08 -2.36
CA MET A 67 -2.61 16.20 -2.60
C MET A 67 -2.72 17.12 -1.37
N ALA A 68 -2.92 16.55 -0.19
CA ALA A 68 -2.96 17.32 1.04
C ALA A 68 -1.62 18.00 1.34
N TYR A 69 -0.50 17.27 1.12
CA TYR A 69 0.85 17.79 1.29
C TYR A 69 1.10 19.04 0.44
N LEU A 70 0.63 19.06 -0.80
CA LEU A 70 0.78 20.20 -1.70
C LEU A 70 0.15 21.48 -1.13
N GLY A 71 -0.97 21.34 -0.41
CA GLY A 71 -1.66 22.45 0.25
C GLY A 71 -1.20 22.76 1.67
N SER A 72 -0.31 21.96 2.24
CA SER A 72 0.20 22.15 3.60
C SER A 72 1.23 23.27 3.68
N ALA A 73 1.43 23.85 4.87
CA ALA A 73 2.44 24.87 5.15
C ALA A 73 3.01 24.69 6.57
N GLY A 74 3.98 25.51 6.93
CA GLY A 74 4.51 25.60 8.30
C GLY A 74 4.99 24.25 8.87
N ASN A 75 4.59 23.98 10.11
CA ASN A 75 4.94 22.75 10.82
C ASN A 75 4.21 21.53 10.27
N THR A 76 2.93 21.66 9.91
CA THR A 76 2.15 20.61 9.25
C THR A 76 2.88 20.05 8.02
N ARG A 77 3.43 20.93 7.16
CA ARG A 77 4.24 20.47 6.01
C ARG A 77 5.51 19.74 6.43
N ARG A 78 6.19 20.21 7.48
CA ARG A 78 7.43 19.56 7.96
C ARG A 78 7.16 18.16 8.48
N GLU A 79 6.11 17.99 9.29
CA GLU A 79 5.69 16.69 9.82
C GLU A 79 5.28 15.75 8.67
N MET A 80 4.43 16.21 7.76
CA MET A 80 4.02 15.43 6.59
C MET A 80 5.23 15.04 5.72
N ALA A 81 6.16 15.97 5.47
CA ALA A 81 7.36 15.67 4.68
C ALA A 81 8.21 14.58 5.33
N ALA A 82 8.39 14.63 6.65
CA ALA A 82 9.20 13.67 7.40
C ALA A 82 8.53 12.29 7.41
N THR A 83 7.24 12.22 7.73
CA THR A 83 6.48 10.97 7.84
C THR A 83 6.28 10.27 6.49
N LEU A 84 6.01 11.06 5.43
CA LEU A 84 5.73 10.52 4.10
C LEU A 84 6.97 10.43 3.21
N TYR A 85 8.13 10.82 3.73
CA TYR A 85 9.39 10.90 2.99
C TYR A 85 9.29 11.77 1.73
N PHE A 86 8.50 12.84 1.78
CA PHE A 86 8.33 13.78 0.67
C PHE A 86 9.41 14.84 0.69
N ASN A 87 9.77 15.34 -0.51
CA ASN A 87 10.76 16.41 -0.60
C ASN A 87 10.18 17.73 -0.08
N PRO A 88 10.81 18.41 0.91
CA PRO A 88 10.33 19.68 1.44
C PRO A 88 10.29 20.80 0.37
N ASN A 89 11.15 20.73 -0.64
CA ASN A 89 11.09 21.64 -1.79
C ASN A 89 9.95 21.20 -2.72
N GLN A 90 8.93 22.02 -2.83
CA GLN A 90 7.70 21.71 -3.55
C GLN A 90 7.93 21.43 -5.04
N ASN A 91 8.81 22.18 -5.71
CA ASN A 91 9.09 21.97 -7.13
C ASN A 91 9.81 20.63 -7.37
N LYS A 92 10.77 20.29 -6.49
CA LYS A 92 11.43 18.98 -6.54
C LYS A 92 10.45 17.85 -6.22
N PHE A 93 9.55 18.07 -5.26
CA PHE A 93 8.50 17.12 -4.92
C PHE A 93 7.61 16.83 -6.13
N LEU A 94 6.99 17.86 -6.72
CA LEU A 94 6.09 17.71 -7.86
C LEU A 94 6.76 17.02 -9.06
N LYS A 95 8.00 17.42 -9.39
CA LYS A 95 8.75 16.81 -10.49
C LYS A 95 8.99 15.31 -10.24
N ASN A 96 9.54 14.95 -9.08
CA ASN A 96 9.90 13.57 -8.78
C ASN A 96 8.68 12.68 -8.59
N PHE A 97 7.65 13.21 -7.90
CA PHE A 97 6.41 12.50 -7.63
C PHE A 97 5.61 12.26 -8.92
N GLY A 98 5.43 13.32 -9.74
CA GLY A 98 4.74 13.19 -11.02
C GLY A 98 5.41 12.21 -11.98
N SER A 99 6.76 12.23 -12.07
CA SER A 99 7.49 11.27 -12.90
C SER A 99 7.32 9.82 -12.39
N TRP A 100 7.29 9.63 -11.07
CA TRP A 100 7.07 8.31 -10.47
C TRP A 100 5.67 7.77 -10.75
N VAL A 101 4.62 8.57 -10.54
CA VAL A 101 3.23 8.19 -10.81
C VAL A 101 3.04 7.89 -12.30
N ALA A 102 3.55 8.75 -13.19
CA ALA A 102 3.48 8.53 -14.63
C ALA A 102 4.19 7.23 -15.06
N GLY A 103 5.32 6.89 -14.44
CA GLY A 103 6.03 5.64 -14.70
C GLY A 103 5.18 4.40 -14.36
N ILE A 104 4.51 4.42 -13.22
CA ILE A 104 3.59 3.32 -12.82
C ILE A 104 2.40 3.21 -13.78
N SER A 105 1.81 4.35 -14.16
CA SER A 105 0.68 4.40 -15.08
C SER A 105 1.06 3.84 -16.47
N GLN A 106 2.25 4.17 -16.98
CA GLN A 106 2.76 3.66 -18.25
C GLN A 106 3.09 2.17 -18.21
N ALA A 107 3.56 1.66 -17.06
CA ALA A 107 3.89 0.25 -16.89
C ALA A 107 2.66 -0.66 -16.93
N SER A 108 1.46 -0.13 -16.69
CA SER A 108 0.25 -0.96 -16.57
C SER A 108 -0.11 -1.72 -17.86
N GLY A 109 0.13 -1.17 -19.06
CA GLY A 109 -0.12 -1.89 -20.32
C GLY A 109 -1.50 -2.56 -20.34
N ASP A 110 -1.51 -3.89 -20.56
CA ASP A 110 -2.73 -4.71 -20.53
C ASP A 110 -3.18 -5.10 -19.10
N THR A 111 -2.37 -4.79 -18.08
CA THR A 111 -2.74 -5.01 -16.69
C THR A 111 -3.71 -3.93 -16.23
N LEU A 112 -4.79 -4.33 -15.62
CA LEU A 112 -5.74 -3.39 -15.08
C LEU A 112 -5.29 -2.90 -13.71
N LEU A 113 -4.73 -1.70 -13.69
CA LEU A 113 -4.41 -0.95 -12.47
C LEU A 113 -5.27 0.30 -12.42
N LYS A 114 -6.14 0.41 -11.41
CA LYS A 114 -7.03 1.56 -11.21
C LYS A 114 -6.85 2.12 -9.81
N THR A 115 -6.64 3.42 -9.74
CA THR A 115 -6.54 4.17 -8.49
C THR A 115 -7.72 5.12 -8.37
N ALA A 116 -8.46 5.04 -7.28
CA ALA A 116 -9.47 6.00 -6.89
C ALA A 116 -8.87 6.92 -5.83
N ASN A 117 -8.36 8.07 -6.23
CA ASN A 117 -7.84 9.10 -5.33
C ASN A 117 -8.80 10.28 -5.33
N GLY A 118 -9.41 10.57 -4.18
CA GLY A 118 -10.39 11.64 -4.05
C GLY A 118 -10.21 12.47 -2.79
N MET A 119 -10.58 13.72 -2.90
CA MET A 119 -10.66 14.67 -1.80
C MET A 119 -12.02 15.31 -1.81
N TRP A 120 -12.77 15.18 -0.71
CA TRP A 120 -14.03 15.89 -0.49
C TRP A 120 -13.85 16.94 0.57
N VAL A 121 -14.24 18.16 0.24
CA VAL A 121 -14.05 19.34 1.09
C VAL A 121 -15.39 20.03 1.30
N GLN A 122 -15.56 20.65 2.48
CA GLN A 122 -16.74 21.46 2.76
C GLN A 122 -16.89 22.59 1.73
N GLN A 123 -18.09 22.75 1.16
CA GLN A 123 -18.36 23.58 -0.01
C GLN A 123 -18.14 25.10 0.17
N ASP A 124 -18.15 25.63 1.39
CA ASP A 124 -17.98 27.05 1.66
C ASP A 124 -16.50 27.50 1.73
N TYR A 125 -15.55 26.60 1.46
CA TYR A 125 -14.14 26.97 1.35
C TYR A 125 -13.77 27.42 -0.06
N VAL A 126 -13.15 28.60 -0.14
CA VAL A 126 -12.61 29.15 -1.40
C VAL A 126 -11.17 28.71 -1.57
N PHE A 127 -10.91 27.85 -2.55
CA PHE A 127 -9.58 27.35 -2.85
C PHE A 127 -8.80 28.33 -3.72
N ARG A 128 -7.48 28.41 -3.49
CA ARG A 128 -6.56 29.16 -4.34
C ARG A 128 -6.49 28.51 -5.72
N GLN A 129 -6.59 29.32 -6.78
CA GLN A 129 -6.51 28.82 -8.15
C GLN A 129 -5.20 28.06 -8.40
N SER A 130 -4.07 28.56 -7.87
CA SER A 130 -2.78 27.89 -8.00
C SER A 130 -2.73 26.48 -7.40
N TYR A 131 -3.51 26.22 -6.34
CA TYR A 131 -3.63 24.88 -5.79
C TYR A 131 -4.47 23.97 -6.69
N LEU A 132 -5.62 24.47 -7.18
CA LEU A 132 -6.49 23.73 -8.09
C LEU A 132 -5.77 23.35 -9.39
N ASP A 133 -5.02 24.31 -9.97
CA ASP A 133 -4.21 24.09 -11.18
C ASP A 133 -3.15 23.00 -10.95
N ALA A 134 -2.50 23.03 -9.78
CA ALA A 134 -1.48 22.04 -9.45
C ALA A 134 -2.08 20.64 -9.24
N ILE A 135 -3.25 20.53 -8.58
CA ILE A 135 -3.96 19.25 -8.45
C ILE A 135 -4.37 18.73 -9.83
N GLY A 136 -5.03 19.54 -10.65
CA GLY A 136 -5.47 19.12 -11.98
C GLY A 136 -4.32 18.74 -12.93
N LYS A 137 -3.15 19.36 -12.77
CA LYS A 137 -1.99 19.10 -13.62
C LYS A 137 -1.19 17.86 -13.23
N HIS A 138 -1.09 17.54 -11.93
CA HIS A 138 -0.13 16.57 -11.42
C HIS A 138 -0.77 15.34 -10.77
N PHE A 139 -2.10 15.37 -10.55
CA PHE A 139 -2.81 14.28 -9.90
C PHE A 139 -4.06 13.93 -10.73
N GLU A 140 -4.17 12.70 -11.12
CA GLU A 140 -5.42 12.15 -11.67
C GLU A 140 -6.37 11.87 -10.49
N ALA A 141 -6.88 12.94 -9.89
CA ALA A 141 -7.64 12.83 -8.64
C ALA A 141 -8.93 13.62 -8.71
N ASN A 142 -9.96 13.13 -8.04
CA ASN A 142 -11.22 13.83 -7.86
C ASN A 142 -11.12 14.82 -6.71
N LEU A 143 -11.39 16.11 -6.97
CA LEU A 143 -11.61 17.11 -5.94
C LEU A 143 -13.07 17.54 -5.99
N SER A 144 -13.83 17.21 -4.96
CA SER A 144 -15.26 17.47 -4.86
C SER A 144 -15.59 18.33 -3.64
N PHE A 145 -16.67 19.11 -3.77
CA PHE A 145 -17.18 19.95 -2.70
C PHE A 145 -18.51 19.38 -2.20
N ALA A 146 -18.67 19.30 -0.89
CA ALA A 146 -19.85 18.72 -0.25
C ALA A 146 -20.31 19.55 0.94
N ASP A 147 -21.61 19.58 1.21
CA ASP A 147 -22.18 20.34 2.32
C ASP A 147 -22.28 19.48 3.59
N PHE A 148 -21.14 19.24 4.25
CA PHE A 148 -21.14 18.52 5.52
C PHE A 148 -21.89 19.30 6.62
N ARG A 149 -21.76 20.64 6.65
CA ARG A 149 -22.41 21.51 7.68
C ARG A 149 -23.92 21.51 7.58
N GLY A 150 -24.49 21.29 6.41
CA GLY A 150 -25.94 21.24 6.19
C GLY A 150 -26.64 20.07 6.87
N GLY A 151 -25.90 19.14 7.47
CA GLY A 151 -26.39 18.04 8.28
C GLY A 151 -26.97 16.85 7.52
N ASN A 152 -27.12 16.94 6.19
CA ASN A 152 -27.57 15.82 5.37
C ASN A 152 -26.37 14.99 4.90
N ILE A 153 -25.80 14.19 5.79
CA ILE A 153 -24.55 13.45 5.56
C ILE A 153 -24.73 12.22 4.69
N GLU A 154 -25.87 11.54 4.75
CA GLU A 154 -26.06 10.26 4.06
C GLU A 154 -25.97 10.35 2.51
N PRO A 155 -26.54 11.36 1.84
CA PRO A 155 -26.32 11.56 0.41
C PRO A 155 -24.85 11.76 0.04
N ILE A 156 -24.09 12.52 0.86
CA ILE A 156 -22.65 12.75 0.62
C ILE A 156 -21.90 11.44 0.74
N ARG A 157 -22.15 10.67 1.80
CA ARG A 157 -21.57 9.34 1.99
C ARG A 157 -21.87 8.41 0.81
N SER A 158 -23.12 8.41 0.38
CA SER A 158 -23.58 7.60 -0.78
C SER A 158 -22.91 8.01 -2.08
N GLU A 159 -22.75 9.31 -2.32
CA GLU A 159 -22.04 9.85 -3.48
C GLU A 159 -20.57 9.40 -3.50
N ILE A 160 -19.87 9.55 -2.38
CA ILE A 160 -18.48 9.08 -2.24
C ILE A 160 -18.37 7.60 -2.54
N ASN A 161 -19.23 6.77 -1.93
CA ASN A 161 -19.21 5.33 -2.13
C ASN A 161 -19.52 4.94 -3.57
N LYS A 162 -20.49 5.61 -4.20
CA LYS A 162 -20.82 5.38 -5.61
C LYS A 162 -19.66 5.73 -6.53
N TRP A 163 -18.98 6.84 -6.27
CA TRP A 163 -17.81 7.23 -7.05
C TRP A 163 -16.69 6.19 -6.90
N VAL A 164 -16.36 5.76 -5.67
CA VAL A 164 -15.35 4.71 -5.44
C VAL A 164 -15.73 3.41 -6.15
N SER A 165 -16.99 3.00 -6.07
CA SER A 165 -17.50 1.80 -6.75
C SER A 165 -17.27 1.87 -8.25
N SER A 166 -17.57 3.03 -8.88
CA SER A 166 -17.34 3.20 -10.33
C SER A 166 -15.86 3.14 -10.70
N GLU A 167 -14.97 3.75 -9.90
CA GLU A 167 -13.53 3.75 -10.16
C GLU A 167 -12.90 2.37 -9.95
N THR A 168 -13.48 1.55 -9.07
CA THR A 168 -12.98 0.22 -8.72
C THR A 168 -13.76 -0.94 -9.34
N ARG A 169 -14.52 -0.68 -10.41
CA ARG A 169 -15.35 -1.69 -11.10
C ARG A 169 -16.27 -2.47 -10.15
N GLU A 170 -16.96 -1.77 -9.26
CA GLU A 170 -17.90 -2.33 -8.28
C GLU A 170 -17.24 -3.28 -7.25
N ARG A 171 -15.92 -3.31 -7.17
CA ARG A 171 -15.21 -4.13 -6.18
C ARG A 171 -15.20 -3.52 -4.78
N ILE A 172 -15.27 -2.18 -4.69
CA ILE A 172 -15.32 -1.47 -3.42
C ILE A 172 -16.59 -0.62 -3.39
N ASN A 173 -17.64 -1.14 -2.72
CA ASN A 173 -18.97 -0.52 -2.76
C ASN A 173 -19.31 0.32 -1.52
N GLN A 174 -18.61 0.13 -0.41
CA GLN A 174 -18.88 0.81 0.87
C GLN A 174 -17.58 1.23 1.57
N LEU A 175 -16.82 2.13 0.92
CA LEU A 175 -15.58 2.65 1.51
C LEU A 175 -15.84 3.54 2.74
N ILE A 176 -16.88 4.36 2.70
CA ILE A 176 -17.27 5.17 3.86
C ILE A 176 -18.42 4.47 4.57
N GLN A 177 -18.14 3.96 5.78
CA GLN A 177 -19.16 3.31 6.61
C GLN A 177 -20.14 4.33 7.22
N PRO A 178 -21.35 3.94 7.63
CA PRO A 178 -22.25 4.80 8.37
C PRO A 178 -21.57 5.41 9.60
N ASN A 179 -21.90 6.65 9.92
CA ASN A 179 -21.40 7.42 11.07
C ASN A 179 -19.89 7.79 11.02
N VAL A 180 -19.17 7.54 9.93
CA VAL A 180 -17.79 8.01 9.75
C VAL A 180 -17.77 9.52 9.51
N LEU A 181 -18.65 10.03 8.66
CA LEU A 181 -18.79 11.46 8.38
C LEU A 181 -19.77 12.12 9.34
N SER A 182 -19.53 13.40 9.65
CA SER A 182 -20.37 14.19 10.53
C SER A 182 -20.48 15.64 10.03
N VAL A 183 -21.31 16.45 10.69
CA VAL A 183 -21.44 17.90 10.45
C VAL A 183 -20.13 18.67 10.72
N ASP A 184 -19.21 18.07 11.48
CA ASP A 184 -17.90 18.65 11.78
C ASP A 184 -16.84 18.28 10.76
N THR A 185 -17.13 17.39 9.83
CA THR A 185 -16.21 17.00 8.75
C THR A 185 -15.92 18.20 7.84
N ARG A 186 -14.65 18.45 7.51
CA ARG A 186 -14.21 19.53 6.61
C ARG A 186 -13.42 19.01 5.41
N LEU A 187 -12.61 17.97 5.62
CA LEU A 187 -11.80 17.36 4.57
C LEU A 187 -11.69 15.87 4.79
N VAL A 188 -12.06 15.11 3.75
CA VAL A 188 -11.94 13.65 3.70
C VAL A 188 -11.05 13.26 2.52
N LEU A 189 -9.99 12.53 2.81
CA LEU A 189 -9.21 11.84 1.80
C LEU A 189 -9.73 10.42 1.61
N VAL A 190 -10.03 10.09 0.39
CA VAL A 190 -10.56 8.79 -0.03
C VAL A 190 -9.58 8.17 -0.99
N ASN A 191 -9.23 6.93 -0.71
CA ASN A 191 -8.23 6.25 -1.48
C ASN A 191 -8.56 4.76 -1.62
N ALA A 192 -8.54 4.26 -2.85
CA ALA A 192 -8.68 2.85 -3.15
C ALA A 192 -7.79 2.47 -4.34
N LEU A 193 -7.27 1.25 -4.31
CA LEU A 193 -6.52 0.67 -5.41
C LEU A 193 -7.14 -0.66 -5.82
N TYR A 194 -7.31 -0.83 -7.12
CA TYR A 194 -7.75 -2.06 -7.74
C TYR A 194 -6.70 -2.55 -8.73
N PHE A 195 -6.34 -3.83 -8.63
CA PHE A 195 -5.38 -4.49 -9.52
C PHE A 195 -5.95 -5.81 -10.01
N GLN A 196 -5.88 -6.04 -11.32
CA GLN A 196 -6.25 -7.30 -11.95
C GLN A 196 -5.22 -7.69 -13.01
N SER A 197 -4.64 -8.87 -12.88
CA SER A 197 -3.75 -9.44 -13.90
C SER A 197 -3.65 -10.95 -13.76
N ASN A 198 -3.44 -11.63 -14.89
CA ASN A 198 -3.17 -13.06 -14.91
C ASN A 198 -1.69 -13.32 -14.62
N TRP A 199 -1.39 -14.48 -14.02
CA TRP A 199 -0.01 -14.94 -13.91
C TRP A 199 0.61 -15.14 -15.30
N SER A 200 1.88 -14.87 -15.46
CA SER A 200 2.60 -15.25 -16.67
C SER A 200 2.67 -16.77 -16.86
N ARG A 201 2.55 -17.50 -15.75
CA ARG A 201 2.43 -18.95 -15.67
C ARG A 201 1.30 -19.32 -14.70
N PRO A 202 0.07 -19.51 -15.19
CA PRO A 202 -1.06 -19.88 -14.34
C PRO A 202 -0.84 -21.26 -13.69
N PHE A 203 -1.42 -21.46 -12.52
CA PHE A 203 -1.49 -22.78 -11.91
C PHE A 203 -2.55 -23.63 -12.62
N ASN A 204 -2.33 -24.96 -12.66
CA ASN A 204 -3.33 -25.88 -13.14
C ASN A 204 -4.32 -26.21 -12.02
N PRO A 205 -5.63 -25.89 -12.16
CA PRO A 205 -6.62 -26.21 -11.14
C PRO A 205 -6.74 -27.70 -10.81
N GLU A 206 -6.41 -28.60 -11.76
CA GLU A 206 -6.51 -30.05 -11.58
C GLU A 206 -5.49 -30.60 -10.58
N VAL A 207 -4.39 -29.87 -10.32
CA VAL A 207 -3.36 -30.24 -9.34
C VAL A 207 -3.41 -29.36 -8.09
N SER A 208 -4.40 -28.46 -7.99
CA SER A 208 -4.73 -27.76 -6.77
C SER A 208 -5.49 -28.69 -5.82
N GLY A 209 -5.23 -28.62 -4.53
CA GLY A 209 -5.84 -29.53 -3.56
C GLY A 209 -5.96 -28.95 -2.16
N LEU A 210 -6.74 -29.60 -1.33
CA LEU A 210 -6.87 -29.26 0.09
C LEU A 210 -5.62 -29.70 0.84
N GLU A 211 -4.95 -28.76 1.47
CA GLU A 211 -3.78 -28.97 2.31
C GLU A 211 -3.87 -28.12 3.57
N TYR A 212 -3.04 -28.39 4.58
CA TYR A 212 -3.08 -27.67 5.84
C TYR A 212 -2.23 -26.40 5.77
N PHE A 213 -2.82 -25.29 6.20
CA PHE A 213 -2.12 -24.06 6.56
C PHE A 213 -2.01 -23.99 8.09
N HIS A 214 -0.83 -23.63 8.59
CA HIS A 214 -0.55 -23.43 10.01
C HIS A 214 -0.78 -21.97 10.36
N ASN A 215 -1.92 -21.67 10.98
CA ASN A 215 -2.29 -20.31 11.38
C ASN A 215 -1.34 -19.74 12.44
N HIS A 216 -1.29 -18.42 12.52
CA HIS A 216 -0.47 -17.71 13.51
C HIS A 216 -0.80 -18.11 14.97
N ASP A 217 -2.04 -18.41 15.28
CA ASP A 217 -2.50 -18.84 16.61
C ASP A 217 -2.13 -20.31 16.96
N GLY A 218 -1.39 -20.98 16.07
CA GLY A 218 -1.00 -22.39 16.21
C GLY A 218 -2.07 -23.40 15.76
N THR A 219 -3.25 -22.96 15.36
CA THR A 219 -4.26 -23.83 14.76
C THR A 219 -3.90 -24.23 13.34
N ARG A 220 -4.55 -25.26 12.80
CA ARG A 220 -4.39 -25.67 11.40
C ARG A 220 -5.73 -25.66 10.70
N LYS A 221 -5.75 -25.10 9.50
CA LYS A 221 -6.95 -25.08 8.66
C LYS A 221 -6.65 -25.65 7.28
N GLN A 222 -7.56 -26.47 6.76
CA GLN A 222 -7.48 -26.88 5.37
C GLN A 222 -7.92 -25.77 4.46
N THR A 223 -7.09 -25.47 3.47
CA THR A 223 -7.39 -24.53 2.38
C THR A 223 -6.87 -25.09 1.05
N TYR A 224 -7.30 -24.51 -0.07
CA TYR A 224 -6.83 -24.92 -1.37
C TYR A 224 -5.43 -24.40 -1.65
N PHE A 225 -4.48 -25.31 -1.89
CA PHE A 225 -3.13 -24.99 -2.36
C PHE A 225 -3.04 -25.17 -3.87
N MET A 226 -2.51 -24.15 -4.52
CA MET A 226 -2.14 -24.12 -5.92
C MET A 226 -0.73 -24.66 -6.05
N ASN A 227 -0.53 -25.67 -6.91
CA ASN A 227 0.74 -26.36 -7.05
C ASN A 227 1.29 -26.23 -8.46
N GLN A 228 2.57 -25.93 -8.60
CA GLN A 228 3.29 -25.97 -9.88
C GLN A 228 4.79 -26.14 -9.68
N THR A 229 5.46 -26.68 -10.70
CA THR A 229 6.93 -26.70 -10.76
C THR A 229 7.39 -25.94 -11.99
N GLY A 230 8.31 -25.00 -11.82
CA GLY A 230 8.79 -24.18 -12.93
C GLY A 230 10.02 -23.36 -12.57
N ARG A 231 10.48 -22.57 -13.55
CA ARG A 231 11.55 -21.60 -13.31
C ARG A 231 10.94 -20.33 -12.74
N PHE A 232 11.41 -19.97 -11.54
CA PHE A 232 11.01 -18.76 -10.81
C PHE A 232 12.25 -18.05 -10.30
N ARG A 233 12.16 -16.74 -10.13
CA ARG A 233 13.18 -16.02 -9.39
C ARG A 233 12.94 -16.24 -7.89
N HIS A 234 13.96 -16.78 -7.23
CA HIS A 234 13.92 -17.18 -5.82
C HIS A 234 15.09 -16.56 -5.07
N TYR A 235 14.84 -16.16 -3.83
CA TYR A 235 15.81 -15.62 -2.90
C TYR A 235 15.80 -16.45 -1.62
N SER A 236 16.98 -16.74 -1.06
CA SER A 236 17.09 -17.55 0.16
C SER A 236 18.10 -16.95 1.10
N GLN A 237 17.67 -16.71 2.32
CA GLN A 237 18.48 -16.25 3.44
C GLN A 237 18.18 -17.12 4.67
N PRO A 238 19.02 -17.06 5.73
CA PRO A 238 18.77 -17.83 6.96
C PRO A 238 17.46 -17.53 7.65
N ASP A 239 16.93 -16.31 7.49
CA ASP A 239 15.72 -15.85 8.19
C ASP A 239 14.46 -15.96 7.35
N PHE A 240 14.56 -15.93 6.03
CA PHE A 240 13.41 -16.04 5.13
C PHE A 240 13.79 -16.50 3.71
N HIS A 241 12.79 -16.98 3.02
CA HIS A 241 12.83 -17.26 1.59
C HIS A 241 11.85 -16.34 0.87
N ALA A 242 12.14 -15.99 -0.39
CA ALA A 242 11.19 -15.25 -1.21
C ALA A 242 11.08 -15.82 -2.62
N LEU A 243 9.89 -15.72 -3.18
CA LEU A 243 9.55 -16.17 -4.52
C LEU A 243 8.91 -15.02 -5.31
N GLU A 244 9.40 -14.78 -6.51
CA GLU A 244 8.78 -13.86 -7.45
C GLU A 244 7.86 -14.61 -8.40
N MET A 245 6.62 -14.17 -8.47
CA MET A 245 5.61 -14.66 -9.39
C MET A 245 5.21 -13.54 -10.35
N PRO A 246 5.73 -13.56 -11.59
CA PRO A 246 5.46 -12.48 -12.54
C PRO A 246 4.04 -12.59 -13.11
N TYR A 247 3.41 -11.43 -13.31
CA TYR A 247 2.17 -11.31 -14.08
C TYR A 247 2.45 -11.22 -15.59
N MET A 248 1.41 -11.41 -16.40
CA MET A 248 1.49 -11.26 -17.86
C MET A 248 2.03 -9.87 -18.22
N GLY A 249 2.86 -9.82 -19.27
CA GLY A 249 3.54 -8.59 -19.67
C GLY A 249 4.80 -8.27 -18.87
N GLY A 250 5.03 -8.89 -17.71
CA GLY A 250 6.28 -8.78 -16.94
C GLY A 250 6.53 -7.43 -16.28
N ALA A 251 5.59 -6.48 -16.33
CA ALA A 251 5.72 -5.19 -15.68
C ALA A 251 5.50 -5.27 -14.16
N PHE A 252 4.74 -6.26 -13.72
CA PHE A 252 4.38 -6.47 -12.32
C PHE A 252 4.67 -7.89 -11.88
N SER A 253 4.97 -8.05 -10.59
CA SER A 253 5.17 -9.35 -9.95
C SER A 253 4.56 -9.35 -8.55
N MET A 254 4.12 -10.53 -8.09
CA MET A 254 3.89 -10.77 -6.67
C MET A 254 5.14 -11.39 -6.08
N ILE A 255 5.62 -10.80 -5.00
CA ILE A 255 6.71 -11.32 -4.17
C ILE A 255 6.09 -11.93 -2.94
N ILE A 256 6.26 -13.24 -2.75
CA ILE A 256 5.89 -13.93 -1.51
C ILE A 256 7.13 -14.05 -0.64
N ILE A 257 7.05 -13.63 0.62
CA ILE A 257 8.18 -13.60 1.55
C ILE A 257 7.80 -14.47 2.75
N LEU A 258 8.46 -15.61 2.85
CA LEU A 258 8.13 -16.66 3.81
C LEU A 258 9.24 -16.78 4.86
N PRO A 259 8.99 -16.51 6.14
CA PRO A 259 9.95 -16.77 7.20
C PRO A 259 10.41 -18.23 7.18
N THR A 260 11.68 -18.47 7.49
CA THR A 260 12.23 -19.83 7.61
C THR A 260 11.47 -20.59 8.69
N ASP A 261 11.30 -21.90 8.50
CA ASP A 261 10.59 -22.75 9.44
C ASP A 261 11.17 -22.65 10.85
N GLY A 262 10.26 -22.60 11.86
CA GLY A 262 10.62 -22.41 13.27
C GLY A 262 10.93 -20.96 13.66
N LYS A 263 10.92 -19.98 12.74
CA LYS A 263 11.05 -18.55 13.09
C LYS A 263 9.72 -18.01 13.60
N ASN A 264 9.79 -17.14 14.61
CA ASN A 264 8.64 -16.36 15.04
C ASN A 264 8.30 -15.33 13.97
N TYR A 265 7.03 -15.28 13.56
CA TYR A 265 6.59 -14.37 12.51
C TYR A 265 6.68 -12.89 12.92
N GLU A 266 6.31 -12.57 14.15
CA GLU A 266 6.35 -11.18 14.64
C GLU A 266 7.78 -10.65 14.71
N ASP A 267 8.73 -11.48 15.18
CA ASP A 267 10.16 -11.12 15.20
C ASP A 267 10.68 -10.87 13.78
N PHE A 268 10.25 -11.71 12.82
CA PHE A 268 10.59 -11.55 11.41
C PHE A 268 9.98 -10.25 10.85
N GLU A 269 8.67 -10.00 11.04
CA GLU A 269 7.99 -8.80 10.54
C GLU A 269 8.61 -7.52 11.12
N ASN A 270 8.92 -7.51 12.43
CA ASN A 270 9.56 -6.39 13.10
C ASN A 270 11.00 -6.12 12.62
N ALA A 271 11.72 -7.14 12.19
CA ALA A 271 13.08 -7.02 11.65
C ALA A 271 13.09 -6.69 10.14
N PHE A 272 11.98 -6.93 9.42
CA PHE A 272 11.90 -6.76 7.97
C PHE A 272 11.86 -5.26 7.62
N SER A 273 12.83 -4.81 6.85
CA SER A 273 12.99 -3.39 6.49
C SER A 273 12.88 -3.15 4.99
N ALA A 274 12.66 -1.90 4.59
CA ALA A 274 12.70 -1.51 3.17
C ALA A 274 14.08 -1.75 2.54
N GLY A 275 15.15 -1.69 3.34
CA GLY A 275 16.50 -2.07 2.90
C GLY A 275 16.61 -3.56 2.58
N GLU A 276 16.03 -4.42 3.43
CA GLU A 276 15.98 -5.87 3.20
C GLU A 276 15.10 -6.19 1.99
N PHE A 277 13.95 -5.53 1.84
CA PHE A 277 13.12 -5.67 0.65
C PHE A 277 13.87 -5.27 -0.64
N HIS A 278 14.63 -4.18 -0.61
CA HIS A 278 15.45 -3.76 -1.74
C HIS A 278 16.54 -4.77 -2.07
N LYS A 279 17.26 -5.29 -1.07
CA LYS A 279 18.26 -6.36 -1.26
C LYS A 279 17.63 -7.63 -1.85
N LEU A 280 16.45 -8.00 -1.36
CA LEU A 280 15.68 -9.13 -1.87
C LEU A 280 15.43 -8.98 -3.38
N LEU A 281 14.86 -7.85 -3.83
CA LEU A 281 14.55 -7.63 -5.25
C LEU A 281 15.77 -7.77 -6.16
N HIS A 282 16.95 -7.32 -5.70
CA HIS A 282 18.20 -7.42 -6.45
C HIS A 282 18.90 -8.77 -6.31
N GLY A 283 18.59 -9.52 -5.27
CA GLY A 283 19.19 -10.83 -5.00
C GLY A 283 18.42 -12.03 -5.56
N LEU A 284 17.24 -11.81 -6.11
CA LEU A 284 16.42 -12.84 -6.73
C LEU A 284 17.16 -13.51 -7.91
N GLN A 285 17.28 -14.85 -7.89
CA GLN A 285 17.93 -15.64 -8.91
C GLN A 285 16.98 -16.67 -9.51
N GLU A 286 17.04 -16.84 -10.84
CA GLU A 286 16.20 -17.83 -11.51
C GLU A 286 16.64 -19.25 -11.15
N ARG A 287 15.68 -20.05 -10.66
CA ARG A 287 15.87 -21.46 -10.30
C ARG A 287 14.62 -22.24 -10.65
N ARG A 288 14.77 -23.55 -10.85
CA ARG A 288 13.64 -24.46 -10.87
C ARG A 288 13.17 -24.68 -9.44
N VAL A 289 11.87 -24.39 -9.16
CA VAL A 289 11.29 -24.42 -7.81
C VAL A 289 9.96 -25.15 -7.87
N ARG A 290 9.69 -25.99 -6.88
CA ARG A 290 8.35 -26.53 -6.61
C ARG A 290 7.62 -25.53 -5.72
N VAL A 291 6.51 -25.01 -6.22
CA VAL A 291 5.71 -23.96 -5.54
C VAL A 291 4.41 -24.57 -5.06
N ALA A 292 4.11 -24.34 -3.79
CA ALA A 292 2.80 -24.56 -3.17
C ALA A 292 2.36 -23.26 -2.50
N LEU A 293 1.33 -22.60 -3.03
CA LEU A 293 0.79 -21.33 -2.56
C LEU A 293 -0.71 -21.48 -2.28
N PRO A 294 -1.23 -21.11 -1.12
CA PRO A 294 -2.67 -21.17 -0.89
C PRO A 294 -3.40 -20.13 -1.75
N ARG A 295 -4.65 -20.43 -2.16
CA ARG A 295 -5.58 -19.38 -2.59
C ARG A 295 -5.90 -18.52 -1.38
N PHE A 296 -5.93 -17.21 -1.54
CA PHE A 296 -6.33 -16.32 -0.46
C PHE A 296 -7.03 -15.07 -0.97
N SER A 297 -7.91 -14.54 -0.13
CA SER A 297 -8.63 -13.29 -0.36
C SER A 297 -8.57 -12.46 0.90
N ILE A 298 -8.14 -11.22 0.77
CA ILE A 298 -8.07 -10.26 1.88
C ILE A 298 -8.74 -8.97 1.45
N ASN A 299 -9.67 -8.52 2.29
CA ASN A 299 -10.29 -7.21 2.17
C ASN A 299 -10.02 -6.46 3.48
N MET A 300 -9.29 -5.34 3.39
CA MET A 300 -8.99 -4.51 4.54
C MET A 300 -9.43 -3.08 4.28
N GLN A 301 -10.20 -2.54 5.21
CA GLN A 301 -10.59 -1.15 5.28
C GLN A 301 -10.05 -0.53 6.55
N THR A 302 -9.46 0.65 6.47
CA THR A 302 -8.88 1.34 7.62
C THR A 302 -8.98 2.85 7.48
N ASN A 303 -9.08 3.54 8.63
CA ASN A 303 -8.84 4.98 8.72
C ASN A 303 -7.41 5.21 9.24
N LEU A 304 -6.56 5.65 8.35
CA LEU A 304 -5.13 5.81 8.60
C LEU A 304 -4.78 6.99 9.53
N ARG A 305 -5.75 7.82 9.93
CA ARG A 305 -5.51 9.02 10.76
C ARG A 305 -4.64 8.71 11.98
N ARG A 306 -4.99 7.65 12.73
CA ARG A 306 -4.25 7.29 13.94
C ARG A 306 -2.83 6.82 13.62
N ILE A 307 -2.68 5.94 12.64
CA ILE A 307 -1.38 5.41 12.20
C ILE A 307 -0.47 6.56 11.75
N LEU A 308 -0.96 7.44 10.89
CA LEU A 308 -0.18 8.58 10.38
C LEU A 308 0.20 9.58 11.48
N ALA A 309 -0.69 9.82 12.45
CA ALA A 309 -0.38 10.66 13.61
C ALA A 309 0.73 10.04 14.47
N GLN A 310 0.69 8.72 14.72
CA GLN A 310 1.71 7.99 15.46
C GLN A 310 3.05 7.95 14.73
N LEU A 311 3.02 7.87 13.40
CA LEU A 311 4.21 7.91 12.55
C LEU A 311 4.88 9.30 12.50
N GLY A 312 4.24 10.36 13.02
CA GLY A 312 4.87 11.66 13.21
C GLY A 312 4.25 12.86 12.52
N MET A 313 3.00 12.76 12.02
CA MET A 313 2.27 13.91 11.45
C MET A 313 0.96 14.25 12.19
N PRO A 314 0.98 14.35 13.52
CA PRO A 314 -0.25 14.59 14.29
C PRO A 314 -0.91 15.94 14.01
N GLU A 315 -0.11 16.98 13.70
CA GLU A 315 -0.64 18.33 13.50
C GLU A 315 -1.64 18.41 12.35
N ALA A 316 -1.43 17.64 11.27
CA ALA A 316 -2.32 17.58 10.12
C ALA A 316 -3.78 17.23 10.44
N PHE A 317 -4.02 16.61 11.63
CA PHE A 317 -5.31 16.12 12.09
C PHE A 317 -5.93 16.97 13.22
N THR A 318 -5.34 18.12 13.54
CA THR A 318 -5.76 18.98 14.65
C THR A 318 -6.20 20.36 14.15
N ASP A 319 -6.83 21.15 15.02
CA ASP A 319 -7.31 22.49 14.68
C ASP A 319 -6.18 23.51 14.46
N ILE A 320 -4.92 23.18 14.80
CA ILE A 320 -3.75 24.01 14.50
C ILE A 320 -3.09 23.67 13.16
N ALA A 321 -3.66 22.73 12.40
CA ALA A 321 -3.15 22.35 11.09
C ALA A 321 -3.03 23.54 10.14
N ASP A 322 -1.96 23.58 9.37
CA ASP A 322 -1.72 24.63 8.41
C ASP A 322 -1.85 24.09 6.97
N PHE A 323 -3.06 24.18 6.45
CA PHE A 323 -3.38 23.93 5.04
C PHE A 323 -3.66 25.24 4.27
N SER A 324 -3.02 26.35 4.70
CA SER A 324 -3.19 27.65 4.08
C SER A 324 -2.72 27.73 2.62
N GLY A 325 -1.96 26.74 2.15
CA GLY A 325 -1.68 26.57 0.72
C GLY A 325 -2.91 26.26 -0.10
N MET A 326 -3.95 25.65 0.48
CA MET A 326 -5.23 25.35 -0.19
C MET A 326 -6.12 26.60 -0.29
N THR A 327 -6.41 27.24 0.87
CA THR A 327 -7.44 28.28 0.99
C THR A 327 -6.91 29.69 1.30
N GLY A 328 -5.66 29.79 1.71
CA GLY A 328 -5.09 31.04 2.23
C GLY A 328 -5.30 31.23 3.74
N ARG A 329 -6.02 30.34 4.41
CA ARG A 329 -6.34 30.38 5.84
C ARG A 329 -5.95 29.08 6.53
N LYS A 330 -5.82 29.11 7.88
CA LYS A 330 -5.52 27.93 8.72
C LYS A 330 -6.81 27.42 9.35
N ASP A 331 -7.75 27.05 8.55
CA ASP A 331 -9.09 26.65 8.98
C ASP A 331 -9.51 25.29 8.44
N LEU A 332 -8.57 24.54 7.86
CA LEU A 332 -8.73 23.17 7.41
C LEU A 332 -7.83 22.21 8.18
N LYS A 333 -8.33 21.03 8.47
CA LYS A 333 -7.58 19.86 8.93
C LYS A 333 -8.03 18.64 8.17
N ILE A 334 -7.26 17.57 8.18
CA ILE A 334 -7.67 16.27 7.66
C ILE A 334 -8.50 15.58 8.74
N ASP A 335 -9.79 15.35 8.49
CA ASP A 335 -10.66 14.63 9.43
C ASP A 335 -10.51 13.11 9.27
N HIS A 336 -10.49 12.62 8.03
CA HIS A 336 -10.39 11.21 7.72
C HIS A 336 -9.44 10.94 6.57
N VAL A 337 -8.69 9.84 6.68
CA VAL A 337 -7.91 9.23 5.59
C VAL A 337 -8.39 7.80 5.46
N VAL A 338 -9.41 7.60 4.64
CA VAL A 338 -10.05 6.29 4.48
C VAL A 338 -9.41 5.55 3.32
N HIS A 339 -8.88 4.38 3.64
CA HIS A 339 -8.22 3.50 2.69
C HIS A 339 -8.87 2.12 2.71
N GLN A 340 -9.05 1.54 1.52
CA GLN A 340 -9.44 0.15 1.36
C GLN A 340 -8.61 -0.50 0.27
N ALA A 341 -8.19 -1.73 0.53
CA ALA A 341 -7.50 -2.57 -0.42
C ALA A 341 -8.12 -3.97 -0.40
N ASN A 342 -8.31 -4.53 -1.60
CA ASN A 342 -8.77 -5.90 -1.80
C ASN A 342 -7.74 -6.63 -2.64
N ILE A 343 -7.48 -7.89 -2.31
CA ILE A 343 -6.66 -8.78 -3.11
C ILE A 343 -7.26 -10.18 -3.11
N ASP A 344 -7.43 -10.75 -4.29
CA ASP A 344 -7.87 -12.12 -4.51
C ASP A 344 -6.80 -12.86 -5.31
N VAL A 345 -6.21 -13.90 -4.74
CA VAL A 345 -5.16 -14.69 -5.37
C VAL A 345 -5.66 -16.10 -5.66
N ALA A 346 -5.66 -16.44 -6.94
CA ALA A 346 -6.15 -17.71 -7.45
C ALA A 346 -5.24 -18.25 -8.57
N GLU A 347 -5.59 -19.42 -9.14
CA GLU A 347 -4.78 -20.11 -10.14
C GLU A 347 -4.50 -19.29 -11.39
N ALA A 348 -5.47 -18.50 -11.85
CA ALA A 348 -5.32 -17.71 -13.06
C ALA A 348 -4.50 -16.42 -12.84
N GLY A 349 -4.50 -15.86 -11.62
CA GLY A 349 -3.87 -14.58 -11.31
C GLY A 349 -4.41 -13.92 -10.05
N THR A 350 -4.25 -12.61 -9.98
CA THR A 350 -4.87 -11.78 -8.96
C THR A 350 -6.13 -11.14 -9.53
N GLU A 351 -7.25 -11.29 -8.82
CA GLU A 351 -8.61 -10.90 -9.24
C GLU A 351 -9.02 -11.38 -10.66
N ALA A 352 -8.44 -12.49 -11.10
CA ALA A 352 -8.78 -13.10 -12.37
C ALA A 352 -10.18 -13.73 -12.31
N ALA A 353 -11.17 -13.12 -12.98
CA ALA A 353 -12.41 -13.80 -13.29
C ALA A 353 -12.07 -15.08 -14.05
N ALA A 354 -12.74 -16.21 -13.72
CA ALA A 354 -12.50 -17.53 -14.27
C ALA A 354 -12.42 -17.52 -15.82
N ALA A 355 -11.27 -17.18 -16.36
CA ALA A 355 -10.94 -17.38 -17.74
C ALA A 355 -10.35 -18.78 -17.82
N THR A 356 -10.89 -19.60 -18.71
CA THR A 356 -10.41 -20.95 -19.01
C THR A 356 -8.95 -20.82 -19.46
N ALA A 357 -8.02 -20.98 -18.55
CA ALA A 357 -6.60 -20.94 -18.85
C ALA A 357 -6.29 -22.17 -19.71
N VAL A 358 -5.94 -21.94 -20.98
CA VAL A 358 -5.34 -22.98 -21.82
C VAL A 358 -3.94 -23.21 -21.27
N VAL A 359 -3.80 -24.21 -20.43
CA VAL A 359 -2.50 -24.66 -19.93
C VAL A 359 -1.73 -25.30 -21.08
N ILE A 360 -0.85 -24.55 -21.70
CA ILE A 360 0.13 -25.11 -22.65
C ILE A 360 1.23 -25.76 -21.81
N THR A 361 1.06 -27.05 -21.54
CA THR A 361 2.14 -27.87 -20.96
C THR A 361 3.23 -28.07 -21.99
N GLN A 362 4.29 -27.27 -21.97
CA GLN A 362 5.55 -27.68 -22.57
C GLN A 362 6.13 -28.85 -21.77
N LYS A 363 6.02 -30.06 -22.29
CA LYS A 363 6.81 -31.19 -21.83
C LYS A 363 8.28 -30.96 -22.24
N SER A 364 9.04 -30.24 -21.42
CA SER A 364 10.50 -30.32 -21.49
C SER A 364 10.89 -31.54 -20.66
N LEU A 365 11.54 -32.52 -21.33
CA LEU A 365 12.28 -33.60 -20.68
C LEU A 365 13.55 -33.00 -20.03
N GLU A 366 13.41 -32.22 -18.97
CA GLU A 366 14.52 -31.83 -18.12
C GLU A 366 14.66 -32.92 -17.03
N VAL A 367 15.88 -33.50 -17.00
CA VAL A 367 16.25 -34.52 -16.00
C VAL A 367 16.08 -33.93 -14.60
N ASP A 368 15.23 -34.55 -13.79
CA ASP A 368 15.05 -34.23 -12.38
C ASP A 368 16.36 -34.48 -11.63
N SER A 369 17.08 -33.43 -11.28
CA SER A 369 18.36 -33.52 -10.55
C SER A 369 18.16 -33.78 -9.03
N GLY A 370 16.92 -34.03 -8.58
CA GLY A 370 16.60 -34.46 -7.20
C GLY A 370 16.79 -33.40 -6.10
N HIS A 371 17.23 -32.18 -6.44
CA HIS A 371 17.55 -31.10 -5.48
C HIS A 371 16.80 -29.79 -5.74
N GLU A 372 15.55 -29.87 -6.26
CA GLU A 372 14.75 -28.68 -6.50
C GLU A 372 14.27 -28.08 -5.16
N PRO A 373 14.54 -26.79 -4.90
CA PRO A 373 14.00 -26.15 -3.72
C PRO A 373 12.47 -26.18 -3.74
N VAL A 374 11.88 -26.42 -2.57
CA VAL A 374 10.44 -26.38 -2.35
C VAL A 374 10.11 -25.06 -1.68
N PHE A 375 9.29 -24.24 -2.32
CA PHE A 375 8.70 -23.03 -1.74
C PHE A 375 7.24 -23.34 -1.41
N ARG A 376 6.98 -23.55 -0.13
CA ARG A 376 5.66 -23.93 0.39
C ARG A 376 5.18 -22.90 1.40
N ALA A 377 4.23 -22.05 1.01
CA ALA A 377 3.65 -21.01 1.85
C ALA A 377 2.49 -21.56 2.71
N ASP A 378 2.81 -22.49 3.62
CA ASP A 378 1.84 -23.18 4.49
C ASP A 378 1.79 -22.63 5.91
N ARG A 379 2.35 -21.49 6.16
CA ARG A 379 2.41 -20.75 7.42
C ARG A 379 2.41 -19.26 7.17
N PRO A 380 2.30 -18.37 8.18
CA PRO A 380 2.26 -16.92 7.99
C PRO A 380 3.35 -16.39 7.08
N PHE A 381 2.97 -15.54 6.13
CA PHE A 381 3.89 -14.93 5.15
C PHE A 381 3.50 -13.49 4.83
N LEU A 382 4.50 -12.68 4.45
CA LEU A 382 4.29 -11.39 3.79
C LEU A 382 4.14 -11.59 2.28
N PHE A 383 3.41 -10.69 1.66
CA PHE A 383 3.37 -10.58 0.20
C PHE A 383 3.41 -9.12 -0.24
N ALA A 384 4.04 -8.87 -1.37
CA ALA A 384 4.07 -7.55 -2.00
C ALA A 384 3.78 -7.68 -3.49
N LEU A 385 2.85 -6.88 -4.00
CA LEU A 385 2.69 -6.68 -5.43
C LEU A 385 3.54 -5.49 -5.83
N VAL A 386 4.47 -5.70 -6.76
CA VAL A 386 5.48 -4.69 -7.13
C VAL A 386 5.43 -4.34 -8.60
N GLU A 387 5.72 -3.10 -8.92
CA GLU A 387 6.11 -2.68 -10.28
C GLU A 387 7.62 -2.94 -10.44
N ASN A 388 7.97 -3.73 -11.46
CA ASN A 388 9.30 -4.36 -11.55
C ASN A 388 10.43 -3.39 -11.89
N SER A 389 10.16 -2.32 -12.66
CA SER A 389 11.21 -1.41 -13.12
C SER A 389 11.71 -0.49 -12.00
N SER A 390 10.82 -0.03 -11.13
CA SER A 390 11.15 0.86 -10.01
C SER A 390 11.27 0.14 -8.66
N GLY A 391 10.72 -1.07 -8.54
CA GLY A 391 10.56 -1.78 -7.29
C GLY A 391 9.50 -1.18 -6.37
N THR A 392 8.55 -0.40 -6.92
CA THR A 392 7.46 0.19 -6.15
C THR A 392 6.51 -0.86 -5.63
N ILE A 393 6.28 -0.87 -4.32
CA ILE A 393 5.22 -1.68 -3.71
C ILE A 393 3.86 -1.01 -3.98
N LEU A 394 3.02 -1.70 -4.75
CA LEU A 394 1.62 -1.30 -5.01
C LEU A 394 0.69 -1.81 -3.91
N PHE A 395 0.86 -3.07 -3.49
CA PHE A 395 0.21 -3.65 -2.34
C PHE A 395 1.24 -4.31 -1.45
N LEU A 396 1.08 -4.15 -0.15
CA LEU A 396 1.80 -4.90 0.88
C LEU A 396 0.77 -5.53 1.81
N GLY A 397 0.99 -6.78 2.16
CA GLY A 397 0.09 -7.47 3.06
C GLY A 397 0.72 -8.67 3.73
N ARG A 398 -0.03 -9.25 4.66
CA ARG A 398 0.32 -10.47 5.36
C ARG A 398 -0.87 -11.43 5.39
N GLN A 399 -0.60 -12.71 5.17
CA GLN A 399 -1.53 -13.82 5.34
C GLN A 399 -1.16 -14.55 6.62
N MET A 400 -2.02 -14.48 7.63
CA MET A 400 -1.75 -15.00 8.97
C MET A 400 -2.58 -16.22 9.31
N GLN A 401 -3.79 -16.29 8.74
CA GLN A 401 -4.77 -17.32 9.08
C GLN A 401 -5.81 -17.51 7.97
N PHE A 402 -6.46 -18.67 7.96
CA PHE A 402 -7.59 -19.03 7.07
C PHE A 402 -8.85 -19.34 7.85
#